data_a5f8570bf4ab26532d4abc277be3a8d2
#
_entry.id   a5f8570bf4ab26532d4abc277be3a8d2
#
_cell.length_a   1.000
_cell.length_b   1.000
_cell.length_c   1.000
_cell.angle_alpha   90.00
_cell.angle_beta   90.00
_cell.angle_gamma   90.00
#
_symmetry.space_group_name_H-M   'P 1'
#
loop_
_entity.id
_entity.type
_entity.pdbx_description
1 polymer ?
#
loop_
_entity_poly.entity_id
_entity_poly.type
_entity_poly.pdbx_seq_one_letter_code
_entity_poly.pdbx_strand_id
1 'polypeptide(L)'
;YVLLYDQEALLALAHPKRHAPYASDLALVNALVRVCGDHDTWAPLCLPALAPDGFVYVYASRVGRVRVALVCGDPDGYVACRAWRHALATSACMARVPSALSTPTLTAEAMGLFGLRDVVFSSRRTRQCMLSSHIPARRRAWMEHVLCALRGASPRPAPPALQRQPPVPVPLELVI
;
A
#
# COMPACT_ATOMS: atom_id res chain seq x y z
N TYR A 1 -7.48 3.14 12.57
CA TYR A 1 -7.20 2.26 11.42
C TYR A 1 -6.06 1.32 11.74
N VAL A 2 -6.10 0.13 11.14
CA VAL A 2 -5.01 -0.85 11.22
C VAL A 2 -4.57 -1.18 9.81
N LEU A 3 -3.29 -1.01 9.54
CA LEU A 3 -2.70 -1.29 8.24
C LEU A 3 -1.56 -2.31 8.41
N LEU A 4 -1.54 -3.31 7.56
CA LEU A 4 -0.49 -4.32 7.50
C LEU A 4 0.20 -4.24 6.15
N TYR A 5 1.54 -4.29 6.17
CA TYR A 5 2.37 -4.19 4.96
C TYR A 5 3.37 -5.34 4.90
N ASP A 6 3.58 -5.88 3.70
CA ASP A 6 4.79 -6.64 3.38
C ASP A 6 5.68 -5.75 2.50
N GLN A 7 6.83 -5.38 3.04
CA GLN A 7 7.70 -4.37 2.44
C GLN A 7 6.94 -3.07 2.13
N GLU A 8 6.57 -2.83 0.89
CA GLU A 8 5.85 -1.65 0.43
C GLU A 8 4.39 -1.93 0.05
N ALA A 9 4.00 -3.21 0.00
CA ALA A 9 2.66 -3.61 -0.38
C ALA A 9 1.71 -3.60 0.82
N LEU A 10 0.58 -2.91 0.70
CA LEU A 10 -0.49 -2.97 1.69
C LEU A 10 -1.20 -4.32 1.57
N LEU A 11 -1.06 -5.17 2.60
CA LEU A 11 -1.67 -6.50 2.67
C LEU A 11 -3.11 -6.45 3.17
N ALA A 12 -3.34 -5.66 4.20
CA ALA A 12 -4.64 -5.55 4.83
C ALA A 12 -4.88 -4.16 5.40
N LEU A 13 -6.13 -3.76 5.37
CA LEU A 13 -6.61 -2.51 5.94
C LEU A 13 -7.90 -2.79 6.71
N ALA A 14 -7.89 -2.55 8.00
CA ALA A 14 -9.09 -2.54 8.82
C ALA A 14 -9.44 -1.11 9.20
N HIS A 15 -10.72 -0.76 9.04
CA HIS A 15 -11.23 0.56 9.34
C HIS A 15 -12.66 0.50 9.88
N PRO A 16 -13.13 1.51 10.62
CA PRO A 16 -14.52 1.62 11.05
C PRO A 16 -15.47 1.63 9.83
N LYS A 17 -16.63 0.98 9.96
CA LYS A 17 -17.57 0.80 8.83
C LYS A 17 -17.98 2.11 8.14
N ARG A 18 -18.01 3.21 8.87
CA ARG A 18 -18.47 4.52 8.36
C ARG A 18 -17.36 5.45 7.90
N HIS A 19 -16.10 5.06 8.07
CA HIS A 19 -14.93 5.92 7.82
C HIS A 19 -13.90 5.18 6.98
N ALA A 20 -14.15 5.09 5.67
CA ALA A 20 -13.13 4.59 4.76
C ALA A 20 -11.99 5.62 4.64
N PRO A 21 -10.73 5.21 4.75
CA PRO A 21 -9.61 6.13 4.61
C PRO A 21 -9.52 6.66 3.17
N TYR A 22 -9.11 7.91 3.05
CA TYR A 22 -8.85 8.53 1.76
C TYR A 22 -7.50 8.08 1.19
N ALA A 23 -7.40 7.97 -0.12
CA ALA A 23 -6.17 7.53 -0.78
C ALA A 23 -5.00 8.48 -0.54
N SER A 24 -5.26 9.80 -0.43
CA SER A 24 -4.27 10.82 -0.06
C SER A 24 -3.68 10.57 1.33
N ASP A 25 -4.53 10.29 2.29
CA ASP A 25 -4.14 10.05 3.68
C ASP A 25 -3.38 8.73 3.82
N LEU A 26 -3.81 7.69 3.10
CA LEU A 26 -3.08 6.42 3.03
C LEU A 26 -1.68 6.61 2.44
N ALA A 27 -1.51 7.48 1.46
CA ALA A 27 -0.19 7.79 0.90
C ALA A 27 0.74 8.42 1.93
N LEU A 28 0.23 9.28 2.81
CA LEU A 28 0.99 9.88 3.91
C LEU A 28 1.39 8.85 4.97
N VAL A 29 0.45 7.98 5.37
CA VAL A 29 0.75 6.87 6.29
C VAL A 29 1.80 5.94 5.69
N ASN A 30 1.69 5.58 4.40
CA ASN A 30 2.67 4.76 3.70
C ASN A 30 4.05 5.42 3.68
N ALA A 31 4.13 6.73 3.44
CA ALA A 31 5.40 7.46 3.47
C ALA A 31 6.05 7.40 4.85
N LEU A 32 5.27 7.59 5.92
CA LEU A 32 5.75 7.48 7.30
C LEU A 32 6.27 6.05 7.58
N VAL A 33 5.50 5.02 7.25
CA VAL A 33 5.89 3.61 7.50
C VAL A 33 7.18 3.23 6.78
N ARG A 34 7.45 3.79 5.60
CA ARG A 34 8.71 3.59 4.88
C ARG A 34 9.91 4.19 5.60
N VAL A 35 9.72 5.35 6.22
CA VAL A 35 10.80 6.08 6.93
C VAL A 35 11.07 5.51 8.30
N CYS A 36 10.07 4.96 8.98
CA CYS A 36 10.18 4.48 10.37
C CYS A 36 11.12 3.27 10.56
N GLY A 37 11.54 2.62 9.48
CA GLY A 37 12.45 1.47 9.58
C GLY A 37 11.85 0.29 10.37
N ASP A 38 12.68 -0.31 11.24
CA ASP A 38 12.32 -1.51 12.01
C ASP A 38 12.02 -1.21 13.49
N HIS A 39 12.10 0.05 13.91
CA HIS A 39 11.86 0.48 15.28
C HIS A 39 10.40 0.86 15.53
N ASP A 40 9.95 0.67 16.76
CA ASP A 40 8.66 1.19 17.21
C ASP A 40 8.67 2.71 17.13
N THR A 41 7.79 3.27 16.33
CA THR A 41 7.69 4.71 16.12
C THR A 41 6.30 5.19 16.49
N TRP A 42 6.24 6.28 17.23
CA TRP A 42 5.02 7.01 17.54
C TRP A 42 5.17 8.44 17.06
N ALA A 43 4.35 8.83 16.09
CA ALA A 43 4.47 10.14 15.49
C ALA A 43 3.10 10.77 15.22
N PRO A 44 2.95 12.08 15.47
CA PRO A 44 1.80 12.83 14.98
C PRO A 44 1.87 12.94 13.46
N LEU A 45 0.72 12.79 12.81
CA LEU A 45 0.59 12.91 11.36
C LEU A 45 -0.65 13.75 11.04
N CYS A 46 -0.50 14.72 10.15
CA CYS A 46 -1.63 15.44 9.60
C CYS A 46 -2.23 14.60 8.46
N LEU A 47 -3.50 14.21 8.61
CA LEU A 47 -4.28 13.53 7.57
C LEU A 47 -5.44 14.45 7.17
N PRO A 48 -5.26 15.30 6.15
CA PRO A 48 -6.19 16.41 5.87
C PRO A 48 -7.61 15.99 5.54
N ALA A 49 -7.78 14.79 4.98
CA ALA A 49 -9.11 14.31 4.63
C ALA A 49 -9.80 13.59 5.79
N LEU A 50 -9.05 13.04 6.76
CA LEU A 50 -9.58 12.38 7.94
C LEU A 50 -9.77 13.35 9.12
N ALA A 51 -8.79 14.20 9.35
CA ALA A 51 -8.75 15.13 10.48
C ALA A 51 -8.20 16.49 9.99
N PRO A 52 -9.04 17.32 9.33
CA PRO A 52 -8.61 18.58 8.74
C PRO A 52 -8.08 19.58 9.77
N ASP A 53 -8.63 19.55 10.97
CA ASP A 53 -8.37 20.54 12.02
C ASP A 53 -7.42 20.04 13.12
N GLY A 54 -6.74 18.90 12.88
CA GLY A 54 -5.89 18.32 13.92
C GLY A 54 -4.88 17.30 13.44
N PHE A 55 -4.27 16.66 14.41
CA PHE A 55 -3.36 15.56 14.18
C PHE A 55 -3.99 14.24 14.58
N VAL A 56 -3.63 13.19 13.86
CA VAL A 56 -3.76 11.82 14.31
C VAL A 56 -2.39 11.30 14.70
N TYR A 57 -2.35 10.23 15.44
CA TYR A 57 -1.11 9.61 15.89
C TYR A 57 -0.95 8.26 15.20
N VAL A 58 0.22 8.02 14.68
CA VAL A 58 0.54 6.77 13.99
C VAL A 58 1.59 6.02 14.79
N TYR A 59 1.22 4.82 15.23
CA TYR A 59 2.15 3.85 15.76
C TYR A 59 2.58 2.94 14.62
N ALA A 60 3.86 2.96 14.27
CA ALA A 60 4.44 2.09 13.27
C ALA A 60 5.44 1.14 13.93
N SER A 61 5.37 -0.14 13.59
CA SER A 61 6.22 -1.18 14.16
C SER A 61 6.39 -2.34 13.19
N ARG A 62 7.40 -3.16 13.44
CA ARG A 62 7.60 -4.41 12.71
C ARG A 62 7.23 -5.62 13.57
N VAL A 63 6.53 -6.58 12.97
CA VAL A 63 6.20 -7.87 13.55
C VAL A 63 6.64 -8.96 12.58
N GLY A 64 7.79 -9.56 12.83
CA GLY A 64 8.40 -10.49 11.90
C GLY A 64 8.71 -9.84 10.54
N ARG A 65 8.11 -10.34 9.47
CA ARG A 65 8.24 -9.80 8.11
C ARG A 65 7.28 -8.63 7.84
N VAL A 66 6.20 -8.55 8.61
CA VAL A 66 5.13 -7.58 8.37
C VAL A 66 5.39 -6.28 9.13
N ARG A 67 5.13 -5.15 8.49
CA ARG A 67 5.03 -3.85 9.17
C ARG A 67 3.58 -3.58 9.52
N VAL A 68 3.36 -3.04 10.70
CA VAL A 68 2.05 -2.69 11.23
C VAL A 68 2.00 -1.19 11.42
N ALA A 69 0.94 -0.55 10.93
CA ALA A 69 0.63 0.83 11.28
C ALA A 69 -0.74 0.91 11.93
N LEU A 70 -0.79 1.52 13.11
CA LEU A 70 -2.02 1.79 13.84
C LEU A 70 -2.23 3.30 13.85
N VAL A 71 -3.36 3.76 13.30
CA VAL A 71 -3.72 5.18 13.28
C VAL A 71 -4.81 5.41 14.32
N CYS A 72 -4.53 6.29 15.27
CA CYS A 72 -5.38 6.59 16.40
C CYS A 72 -5.54 8.11 16.56
N GLY A 73 -6.67 8.56 17.09
CA GLY A 73 -6.93 9.98 17.34
C GLY A 73 -6.47 10.46 18.73
N ASP A 74 -6.05 9.52 19.59
CA ASP A 74 -5.68 9.82 20.97
C ASP A 74 -4.16 10.02 21.07
N PRO A 75 -3.68 11.19 21.57
CA PRO A 75 -2.25 11.45 21.79
C PRO A 75 -1.62 10.49 22.81
N ASP A 76 -2.39 10.00 23.76
CA ASP A 76 -1.94 9.10 24.82
C ASP A 76 -2.08 7.61 24.45
N GLY A 77 -2.52 7.33 23.22
CA GLY A 77 -2.80 5.99 22.73
C GLY A 77 -1.59 5.07 22.54
N TYR A 78 -0.36 5.54 22.75
CA TYR A 78 0.88 4.77 22.52
C TYR A 78 0.90 3.44 23.27
N VAL A 79 0.57 3.45 24.57
CA VAL A 79 0.61 2.24 25.42
C VAL A 79 -0.40 1.20 24.91
N ALA A 80 -1.60 1.63 24.54
CA ALA A 80 -2.63 0.77 24.00
C ALA A 80 -2.21 0.18 22.65
N CYS A 81 -1.64 0.99 21.74
CA CYS A 81 -1.12 0.53 20.46
C CYS A 81 0.00 -0.49 20.62
N ARG A 82 0.91 -0.27 21.56
CA ARG A 82 1.99 -1.21 21.86
C ARG A 82 1.47 -2.54 22.41
N ALA A 83 0.50 -2.49 23.32
CA ALA A 83 -0.15 -3.70 23.85
C ALA A 83 -0.86 -4.47 22.74
N TRP A 84 -1.58 -3.77 21.87
CA TRP A 84 -2.25 -4.37 20.72
C TRP A 84 -1.26 -5.00 19.73
N ARG A 85 -0.14 -4.33 19.44
CA ARG A 85 0.96 -4.89 18.62
C ARG A 85 1.49 -6.18 19.23
N HIS A 86 1.67 -6.23 20.55
CA HIS A 86 2.14 -7.44 21.23
C HIS A 86 1.13 -8.59 21.10
N ALA A 87 -0.15 -8.32 21.33
CA ALA A 87 -1.22 -9.30 21.13
C ALA A 87 -1.29 -9.81 19.69
N LEU A 88 -1.10 -8.91 18.72
CA LEU A 88 -1.04 -9.29 17.31
C LEU A 88 0.16 -10.20 17.03
N ALA A 89 1.34 -9.89 17.54
CA ALA A 89 2.56 -10.67 17.34
C ALA A 89 2.45 -12.11 17.86
N THR A 90 1.70 -12.31 18.94
CA THR A 90 1.46 -13.63 19.55
C THR A 90 0.24 -14.34 18.98
N SER A 91 -0.51 -13.71 18.07
CA SER A 91 -1.73 -14.29 17.52
C SER A 91 -1.44 -15.42 16.52
N ALA A 92 -2.29 -16.44 16.51
CA ALA A 92 -2.22 -17.53 15.54
C ALA A 92 -2.37 -17.05 14.06
N CYS A 93 -2.99 -15.89 13.86
CA CYS A 93 -3.09 -15.26 12.53
C CYS A 93 -1.71 -14.87 12.00
N MET A 94 -0.87 -14.26 12.84
CA MET A 94 0.47 -13.84 12.44
C MET A 94 1.40 -15.02 12.14
N ALA A 95 1.21 -16.14 12.80
CA ALA A 95 1.97 -17.38 12.52
C ALA A 95 1.75 -17.90 11.09
N ARG A 96 0.58 -17.63 10.49
CA ARG A 96 0.22 -18.05 9.12
C ARG A 96 0.63 -17.04 8.03
N VAL A 97 0.94 -15.82 8.39
CA VAL A 97 1.30 -14.76 7.42
C VAL A 97 2.51 -15.15 6.56
N PRO A 98 3.61 -15.72 7.10
CA PRO A 98 4.76 -16.07 6.28
C PRO A 98 4.41 -17.06 5.14
N SER A 99 3.58 -18.06 5.39
CA SER A 99 3.16 -19.01 4.35
C SER A 99 2.25 -18.35 3.31
N ALA A 100 1.38 -17.44 3.73
CA ALA A 100 0.52 -16.69 2.82
C ALA A 100 1.33 -15.75 1.91
N LEU A 101 2.38 -15.12 2.44
CA LEU A 101 3.28 -14.25 1.68
C LEU A 101 4.25 -15.03 0.77
N SER A 102 4.43 -16.30 1.02
CA SER A 102 5.24 -17.20 0.19
C SER A 102 4.45 -17.77 -1.00
N THR A 103 3.18 -17.40 -1.14
CA THR A 103 2.37 -17.78 -2.29
C THR A 103 3.01 -17.24 -3.58
N PRO A 104 3.04 -18.04 -4.64
CA PRO A 104 3.73 -17.63 -5.87
C PRO A 104 3.20 -16.30 -6.37
N THR A 105 4.12 -15.46 -6.70
CA THR A 105 3.92 -14.15 -7.28
C THR A 105 2.99 -14.24 -8.48
N LEU A 106 1.97 -13.40 -8.50
CA LEU A 106 1.00 -13.33 -9.58
C LEU A 106 1.73 -12.98 -10.89
N THR A 107 1.82 -13.95 -11.80
CA THR A 107 2.35 -13.73 -13.15
C THR A 107 1.22 -13.88 -14.16
N ALA A 108 1.37 -13.24 -15.32
CA ALA A 108 0.41 -13.42 -16.40
C ALA A 108 0.26 -14.90 -16.81
N GLU A 109 1.36 -15.63 -16.83
CA GLU A 109 1.39 -17.06 -17.11
C GLU A 109 0.64 -17.90 -16.08
N ALA A 110 0.81 -17.60 -14.77
CA ALA A 110 0.08 -18.27 -13.70
C ALA A 110 -1.44 -18.05 -13.79
N MET A 111 -1.88 -16.95 -14.42
CA MET A 111 -3.28 -16.67 -14.72
C MET A 111 -3.76 -17.28 -16.05
N GLY A 112 -2.92 -18.02 -16.77
CA GLY A 112 -3.25 -18.58 -18.08
C GLY A 112 -3.26 -17.56 -19.23
N LEU A 113 -2.73 -16.36 -19.00
CA LEU A 113 -2.67 -15.28 -19.97
C LEU A 113 -1.34 -15.31 -20.72
N PHE A 114 -1.21 -16.28 -21.60
CA PHE A 114 0.00 -16.46 -22.42
C PHE A 114 0.18 -15.31 -23.42
N GLY A 115 1.42 -14.82 -23.50
CA GLY A 115 1.76 -13.69 -24.38
C GLY A 115 1.59 -12.31 -23.75
N LEU A 116 1.00 -12.21 -22.58
CA LEU A 116 1.02 -10.99 -21.79
C LEU A 116 2.27 -10.93 -20.92
N ARG A 117 2.90 -9.77 -20.90
CA ARG A 117 4.14 -9.56 -20.15
C ARG A 117 3.91 -9.06 -18.73
N ASP A 118 2.95 -8.17 -18.59
CA ASP A 118 2.62 -7.54 -17.33
C ASP A 118 1.10 -7.41 -17.21
N VAL A 119 0.58 -7.60 -16.00
CA VAL A 119 -0.85 -7.47 -15.70
C VAL A 119 -1.04 -6.51 -14.54
N VAL A 120 -2.00 -5.62 -14.69
CA VAL A 120 -2.45 -4.75 -13.62
C VAL A 120 -3.94 -4.98 -13.39
N PHE A 121 -4.26 -5.39 -12.19
CA PHE A 121 -5.65 -5.47 -11.73
C PHE A 121 -5.95 -4.26 -10.85
N SER A 122 -7.01 -3.54 -11.16
CA SER A 122 -7.47 -2.40 -10.37
C SER A 122 -8.95 -2.54 -10.03
N SER A 123 -9.24 -2.63 -8.74
CA SER A 123 -10.61 -2.63 -8.23
C SER A 123 -11.07 -1.21 -7.91
N ARG A 124 -12.09 -0.72 -8.62
CA ARG A 124 -12.73 0.56 -8.31
C ARG A 124 -13.45 0.54 -6.96
N ARG A 125 -14.01 -0.60 -6.61
CA ARG A 125 -14.77 -0.78 -5.36
C ARG A 125 -13.88 -0.69 -4.12
N THR A 126 -12.74 -1.39 -4.13
CA THR A 126 -11.82 -1.42 -2.99
C THR A 126 -10.71 -0.37 -3.09
N ARG A 127 -10.61 0.33 -4.24
CA ARG A 127 -9.51 1.26 -4.56
C ARG A 127 -8.12 0.64 -4.46
N GLN A 128 -8.05 -0.66 -4.59
CA GLN A 128 -6.82 -1.43 -4.56
C GLN A 128 -6.32 -1.68 -5.98
N CYS A 129 -5.00 -1.83 -6.07
CA CYS A 129 -4.33 -2.17 -7.30
C CYS A 129 -3.34 -3.31 -7.02
N MET A 130 -3.36 -4.33 -7.85
CA MET A 130 -2.37 -5.40 -7.88
C MET A 130 -1.59 -5.33 -9.18
N LEU A 131 -0.29 -5.42 -9.07
CA LEU A 131 0.60 -5.51 -10.22
C LEU A 131 1.20 -6.91 -10.28
N SER A 132 1.48 -7.40 -11.49
CA SER A 132 2.24 -8.63 -11.65
C SER A 132 3.62 -8.48 -11.02
N SER A 133 4.14 -9.59 -10.55
CA SER A 133 5.46 -9.66 -9.95
C SER A 133 6.55 -9.50 -10.99
N HIS A 134 7.72 -9.08 -10.53
CA HIS A 134 8.93 -8.89 -11.38
C HIS A 134 8.85 -7.77 -12.41
N ILE A 135 7.95 -6.79 -12.22
CA ILE A 135 7.95 -5.61 -13.07
C ILE A 135 9.18 -4.75 -12.71
N PRO A 136 10.09 -4.47 -13.65
CA PRO A 136 11.19 -3.56 -13.43
C PRO A 136 10.69 -2.19 -12.94
N ALA A 137 11.41 -1.54 -12.02
CA ALA A 137 11.00 -0.28 -11.39
C ALA A 137 10.57 0.79 -12.40
N ARG A 138 11.28 0.90 -13.53
CA ARG A 138 10.96 1.84 -14.61
C ARG A 138 9.59 1.58 -15.23
N ARG A 139 9.25 0.30 -15.46
CA ARG A 139 7.96 -0.09 -16.04
C ARG A 139 6.84 0.05 -15.02
N ARG A 140 7.10 -0.26 -13.75
CA ARG A 140 6.16 -0.02 -12.66
C ARG A 140 5.75 1.44 -12.59
N ALA A 141 6.70 2.38 -12.62
CA ALA A 141 6.43 3.80 -12.61
C ALA A 141 5.55 4.25 -13.80
N TRP A 142 5.80 3.68 -14.97
CA TRP A 142 4.96 3.93 -16.15
C TRP A 142 3.54 3.39 -15.98
N MET A 143 3.38 2.17 -15.49
CA MET A 143 2.06 1.57 -15.23
C MET A 143 1.28 2.35 -14.17
N GLU A 144 1.94 2.82 -13.11
CA GLU A 144 1.33 3.70 -12.10
C GLU A 144 0.84 5.01 -12.75
N HIS A 145 1.62 5.58 -13.65
CA HIS A 145 1.23 6.78 -14.40
C HIS A 145 -0.03 6.54 -15.27
N VAL A 146 -0.07 5.44 -16.01
CA VAL A 146 -1.24 5.04 -16.81
C VAL A 146 -2.47 4.82 -15.93
N LEU A 147 -2.31 4.14 -14.79
CA LEU A 147 -3.40 3.93 -13.84
C LEU A 147 -3.95 5.26 -13.27
N CYS A 148 -3.08 6.20 -12.95
CA CYS A 148 -3.48 7.53 -12.51
C CYS A 148 -4.28 8.25 -13.60
N ALA A 149 -3.83 8.21 -14.85
CA ALA A 149 -4.53 8.79 -15.99
C ALA A 149 -5.91 8.16 -16.21
N LEU A 150 -6.00 6.83 -16.17
CA LEU A 150 -7.27 6.10 -16.30
C LEU A 150 -8.28 6.37 -15.17
N ARG A 151 -7.80 6.75 -13.99
CA ARG A 151 -8.63 7.12 -12.84
C ARG A 151 -9.07 8.59 -12.84
N GLY A 152 -8.64 9.38 -13.82
CA GLY A 152 -8.88 10.82 -13.86
C GLY A 152 -8.10 11.59 -12.77
N ALA A 153 -7.15 10.96 -12.11
CA ALA A 153 -6.25 11.62 -11.20
C ALA A 153 -5.13 12.30 -12.01
N SER A 154 -4.75 13.52 -11.63
CA SER A 154 -3.60 14.18 -12.25
C SER A 154 -2.34 13.34 -12.02
N PRO A 155 -1.65 12.88 -13.05
CA PRO A 155 -0.47 12.05 -12.86
C PRO A 155 0.63 12.86 -12.18
N ARG A 156 1.34 12.24 -11.23
CA ARG A 156 2.58 12.84 -10.74
C ARG A 156 3.54 13.02 -11.91
N PRO A 157 4.31 14.11 -11.94
CA PRO A 157 5.31 14.29 -12.99
C PRO A 157 6.21 13.04 -13.04
N ALA A 158 6.36 12.48 -14.24
CA ALA A 158 7.20 11.31 -14.44
C ALA A 158 8.64 11.63 -14.00
N PRO A 159 9.35 10.68 -13.38
CA PRO A 159 10.73 10.88 -13.02
C PRO A 159 11.55 11.26 -14.28
N PRO A 160 12.58 12.10 -14.15
CA PRO A 160 13.32 12.69 -15.28
C PRO A 160 13.85 11.68 -16.31
N ALA A 161 14.12 10.45 -15.86
CA ALA A 161 14.58 9.38 -16.74
C ALA A 161 13.50 8.85 -17.73
N LEU A 162 12.22 9.03 -17.41
CA LEU A 162 11.08 8.62 -18.26
C LEU A 162 10.69 9.70 -19.28
N GLN A 163 11.07 10.96 -19.02
CA GLN A 163 10.73 12.07 -19.92
C GLN A 163 11.53 12.07 -21.23
N ARG A 164 12.61 11.29 -21.34
CA ARG A 164 13.52 11.26 -22.49
C ARG A 164 13.22 10.16 -23.54
N GLN A 165 12.18 9.35 -23.34
CA GLN A 165 11.81 8.35 -24.34
C GLN A 165 10.38 8.57 -24.83
N PRO A 166 10.16 8.53 -26.17
CA PRO A 166 8.81 8.54 -26.71
C PRO A 166 8.03 7.35 -26.13
N PRO A 167 6.72 7.49 -25.90
CA PRO A 167 5.89 6.41 -25.45
C PRO A 167 6.00 5.25 -26.43
N VAL A 168 6.40 4.09 -25.91
CA VAL A 168 6.30 2.85 -26.67
C VAL A 168 4.81 2.62 -26.89
N PRO A 169 4.32 2.49 -28.12
CA PRO A 169 2.92 2.18 -28.37
C PRO A 169 2.62 0.82 -27.73
N VAL A 170 1.80 0.86 -26.69
CA VAL A 170 1.26 -0.34 -26.06
C VAL A 170 -0.09 -0.58 -26.69
N PRO A 171 -0.37 -1.76 -27.22
CA PRO A 171 -1.73 -2.10 -27.63
C PRO A 171 -2.65 -1.92 -26.43
N LEU A 172 -3.64 -1.04 -26.57
CA LEU A 172 -4.69 -0.79 -25.57
C LEU A 172 -5.70 -1.95 -25.57
N GLU A 173 -5.25 -3.16 -25.40
CA GLU A 173 -6.17 -4.28 -25.29
C GLU A 173 -6.00 -4.95 -23.94
N LEU A 174 -7.06 -4.85 -23.20
CA LEU A 174 -7.53 -5.50 -21.99
C LEU A 174 -7.32 -4.72 -20.69
N VAL A 175 -8.26 -3.82 -20.44
CA VAL A 175 -8.66 -3.47 -19.07
C VAL A 175 -9.90 -4.29 -18.75
N ILE A 176 -9.75 -5.40 -18.04
CA ILE A 176 -10.86 -6.13 -17.43
C ILE A 176 -11.09 -5.63 -16.00
#